data_3c13b919e7d4738814715ab82ebce86d
#
_entry.id   3c13b919e7d4738814715ab82ebce86d
#
_cell.length_a   1.000
_cell.length_b   1.000
_cell.length_c   1.000
_cell.angle_alpha   90.00
_cell.angle_beta   90.00
_cell.angle_gamma   90.00
#
_symmetry.space_group_name_H-M   'P 1'
#
loop_
_entity.id
_entity.type
_entity.pdbx_description
1 polymer ?
#
loop_
_entity_poly.entity_id
_entity_poly.type
_entity_poly.pdbx_seq_one_letter_code
_entity_poly.pdbx_strand_id
1 'polypeptide(L)'
;MSAQITHLPANASREDQLHFMEEDGAVIIDDVLGNKQLQALDQDLTPFLQQKVFGRDAFTGFYTQRVGALIARSKACGELALRPRILDAARTYLAEHCDDVQLHFTSAVAIAPGESAQILHRDRGIWGGYVPRQIEPLFSTIWALTPFTRENGATQVVVGSHRWEKKRQADPDEIAYAEM
;
A
#
# COMPACT_ATOMS: atom_id res chain seq x y z
N MET A 1 4.09 24.67 -0.52
CA MET A 1 3.14 23.82 0.26
C MET A 1 3.66 22.40 0.11
N SER A 2 3.78 21.63 1.18
CA SER A 2 4.18 20.22 1.08
C SER A 2 3.10 19.42 0.35
N ALA A 3 3.51 18.44 -0.43
CA ALA A 3 2.60 17.53 -1.10
C ALA A 3 1.71 16.80 -0.08
N GLN A 4 0.46 16.57 -0.42
CA GLN A 4 -0.50 15.85 0.41
C GLN A 4 -1.24 14.84 -0.44
N ILE A 5 -1.61 13.71 0.17
CA ILE A 5 -2.46 12.70 -0.46
C ILE A 5 -3.91 13.06 -0.13
N THR A 6 -4.80 12.95 -1.10
CA THR A 6 -6.23 13.21 -0.89
C THR A 6 -6.84 12.18 0.05
N HIS A 7 -7.58 12.65 1.06
CA HIS A 7 -8.37 11.83 1.98
C HIS A 7 -9.84 11.80 1.56
N LEU A 8 -10.42 10.62 1.54
CA LEU A 8 -11.84 10.40 1.27
C LEU A 8 -12.50 9.67 2.44
N PRO A 9 -13.73 10.00 2.79
CA PRO A 9 -14.45 9.28 3.84
C PRO A 9 -14.78 7.84 3.41
N ALA A 10 -15.02 6.94 4.39
CA ALA A 10 -15.34 5.53 4.14
C ALA A 10 -16.52 5.32 3.17
N ASN A 11 -17.46 6.26 3.11
CA ASN A 11 -18.63 6.22 2.23
C ASN A 11 -18.45 6.98 0.90
N ALA A 12 -17.24 7.46 0.59
CA ALA A 12 -16.96 8.12 -0.68
C ALA A 12 -17.33 7.22 -1.88
N SER A 13 -17.73 7.83 -2.97
CA SER A 13 -18.12 7.10 -4.16
C SER A 13 -16.93 6.35 -4.77
N ARG A 14 -17.22 5.33 -5.56
CA ARG A 14 -16.21 4.65 -6.38
C ARG A 14 -15.61 5.60 -7.41
N GLU A 15 -16.43 6.48 -7.96
CA GLU A 15 -16.03 7.46 -8.96
C GLU A 15 -14.98 8.43 -8.38
N ASP A 16 -15.23 8.98 -7.19
CA ASP A 16 -14.26 9.84 -6.51
C ASP A 16 -12.94 9.08 -6.24
N GLN A 17 -13.03 7.85 -5.78
CA GLN A 17 -11.83 7.02 -5.52
C GLN A 17 -11.00 6.82 -6.79
N LEU A 18 -11.62 6.47 -7.91
CA LEU A 18 -10.93 6.27 -9.18
C LEU A 18 -10.39 7.58 -9.74
N HIS A 19 -11.15 8.67 -9.63
CA HIS A 19 -10.72 10.00 -10.06
C HIS A 19 -9.38 10.39 -9.40
N PHE A 20 -9.29 10.32 -8.07
CA PHE A 20 -8.04 10.67 -7.37
C PHE A 20 -6.91 9.65 -7.60
N MET A 21 -7.24 8.39 -7.83
CA MET A 21 -6.22 7.42 -8.24
C MET A 21 -5.64 7.73 -9.62
N GLU A 22 -6.47 8.18 -10.57
CA GLU A 22 -6.00 8.60 -11.88
C GLU A 22 -5.22 9.91 -11.83
N GLU A 23 -5.65 10.88 -11.05
CA GLU A 23 -4.98 12.19 -10.94
C GLU A 23 -3.70 12.13 -10.12
N ASP A 24 -3.77 11.55 -8.94
CA ASP A 24 -2.72 11.61 -7.92
C ASP A 24 -1.87 10.33 -7.87
N GLY A 25 -2.38 9.22 -8.40
CA GLY A 25 -1.75 7.89 -8.30
C GLY A 25 -1.89 7.25 -6.92
N ALA A 26 -2.52 7.91 -5.98
CA ALA A 26 -2.80 7.42 -4.63
C ALA A 26 -3.98 8.17 -4.00
N VAL A 27 -4.73 7.49 -3.13
CA VAL A 27 -5.82 8.07 -2.34
C VAL A 27 -5.90 7.36 -0.99
N ILE A 28 -6.19 8.09 0.07
CA ILE A 28 -6.47 7.53 1.39
C ILE A 28 -7.97 7.47 1.60
N ILE A 29 -8.47 6.36 2.12
CA ILE A 29 -9.87 6.20 2.50
C ILE A 29 -9.90 6.00 4.01
N ASP A 30 -10.47 6.99 4.70
CA ASP A 30 -10.51 7.01 6.16
C ASP A 30 -11.58 6.08 6.72
N ASP A 31 -11.37 5.59 7.93
CA ASP A 31 -12.35 4.85 8.75
C ASP A 31 -12.95 3.60 8.08
N VAL A 32 -12.18 2.91 7.24
CA VAL A 32 -12.65 1.69 6.54
C VAL A 32 -12.73 0.49 7.46
N LEU A 33 -11.88 0.43 8.49
CA LEU A 33 -11.80 -0.68 9.43
C LEU A 33 -12.39 -0.29 10.79
N GLY A 34 -13.38 -1.04 11.24
CA GLY A 34 -13.88 -0.91 12.60
C GLY A 34 -13.04 -1.69 13.62
N ASN A 35 -13.17 -1.34 14.91
CA ASN A 35 -12.41 -1.94 16.00
C ASN A 35 -12.44 -3.48 16.04
N LYS A 36 -13.56 -4.10 15.71
CA LYS A 36 -13.67 -5.57 15.67
C LYS A 36 -12.81 -6.19 14.60
N GLN A 37 -12.70 -5.54 13.45
CA GLN A 37 -11.86 -6.00 12.35
C GLN A 37 -10.38 -5.81 12.65
N LEU A 38 -10.01 -4.67 13.25
CA LEU A 38 -8.64 -4.42 13.73
C LEU A 38 -8.22 -5.46 14.77
N GLN A 39 -9.10 -5.77 15.75
CA GLN A 39 -8.83 -6.81 16.74
C GLN A 39 -8.65 -8.20 16.12
N ALA A 40 -9.47 -8.58 15.14
CA ALA A 40 -9.33 -9.86 14.46
C ALA A 40 -8.01 -9.96 13.68
N LEU A 41 -7.63 -8.89 12.98
CA LEU A 41 -6.35 -8.80 12.28
C LEU A 41 -5.16 -8.90 13.23
N ASP A 42 -5.21 -8.17 14.35
CA ASP A 42 -4.17 -8.22 15.37
C ASP A 42 -4.02 -9.63 15.97
N GLN A 43 -5.13 -10.27 16.35
CA GLN A 43 -5.13 -11.63 16.88
C GLN A 43 -4.53 -12.65 15.89
N ASP A 44 -4.90 -12.54 14.62
CA ASP A 44 -4.41 -13.46 13.58
C ASP A 44 -2.91 -13.25 13.28
N LEU A 45 -2.41 -12.00 13.31
CA LEU A 45 -1.07 -11.65 12.88
C LEU A 45 -0.04 -11.65 14.01
N THR A 46 -0.44 -11.34 15.24
CA THR A 46 0.44 -11.28 16.41
C THR A 46 1.33 -12.52 16.58
N PRO A 47 0.85 -13.78 16.46
CA PRO A 47 1.69 -14.97 16.61
C PRO A 47 2.86 -15.02 15.64
N PHE A 48 2.71 -14.47 14.44
CA PHE A 48 3.76 -14.42 13.43
C PHE A 48 4.74 -13.27 13.69
N LEU A 49 4.24 -12.11 14.10
CA LEU A 49 5.06 -10.95 14.42
C LEU A 49 5.90 -11.16 15.69
N GLN A 50 5.43 -11.96 16.64
CA GLN A 50 6.20 -12.32 17.84
C GLN A 50 7.46 -13.15 17.56
N GLN A 51 7.58 -13.77 16.37
CA GLN A 51 8.76 -14.52 15.98
C GLN A 51 10.00 -13.63 15.76
N LYS A 52 9.83 -12.32 15.66
CA LYS A 52 10.89 -11.30 15.53
C LYS A 52 11.88 -11.60 14.40
N VAL A 53 11.37 -12.06 13.26
CA VAL A 53 12.19 -12.28 12.07
C VAL A 53 12.26 -10.96 11.30
N PHE A 54 13.42 -10.32 11.32
CA PHE A 54 13.69 -9.05 10.68
C PHE A 54 14.27 -9.20 9.27
N GLY A 55 14.20 -8.14 8.48
CA GLY A 55 14.84 -8.07 7.18
C GLY A 55 16.38 -8.14 7.27
N ARG A 56 17.02 -8.34 6.11
CA ARG A 56 18.47 -8.62 6.04
C ARG A 56 19.27 -7.51 5.36
N ASP A 57 18.60 -6.51 4.85
CA ASP A 57 19.20 -5.42 4.10
C ASP A 57 18.39 -4.12 4.30
N ALA A 58 18.92 -3.01 3.82
CA ALA A 58 18.28 -1.70 3.94
C ALA A 58 16.92 -1.60 3.21
N PHE A 59 16.66 -2.44 2.22
CA PHE A 59 15.39 -2.45 1.50
C PHE A 59 14.32 -3.23 2.26
N THR A 60 14.67 -4.38 2.83
CA THR A 60 13.75 -5.20 3.62
C THR A 60 13.60 -4.70 5.07
N GLY A 61 14.53 -3.88 5.53
CA GLY A 61 14.56 -3.22 6.83
C GLY A 61 15.16 -4.08 7.94
N PHE A 62 16.27 -3.63 8.54
CA PHE A 62 16.97 -4.35 9.61
C PHE A 62 16.15 -4.47 10.91
N TYR A 63 15.21 -3.54 11.11
CA TYR A 63 14.27 -3.53 12.24
C TYR A 63 12.81 -3.66 11.77
N THR A 64 12.60 -4.17 10.57
CA THR A 64 11.27 -4.37 9.99
C THR A 64 10.96 -5.86 9.87
N GLN A 65 9.82 -6.28 10.41
CA GLN A 65 9.30 -7.62 10.25
C GLN A 65 8.33 -7.67 9.08
N ARG A 66 8.39 -8.75 8.30
CA ARG A 66 7.50 -8.98 7.17
C ARG A 66 6.91 -10.38 7.24
N VAL A 67 5.59 -10.45 7.33
CA VAL A 67 4.84 -11.72 7.36
C VAL A 67 4.07 -11.84 6.06
N GLY A 68 4.53 -12.72 5.18
CA GLY A 68 3.89 -12.98 3.88
C GLY A 68 2.76 -14.01 3.95
N ALA A 69 2.14 -14.26 2.79
CA ALA A 69 1.09 -15.28 2.60
C ALA A 69 -0.09 -15.12 3.58
N LEU A 70 -0.58 -13.89 3.76
CA LEU A 70 -1.59 -13.57 4.78
C LEU A 70 -2.88 -14.31 4.58
N ILE A 71 -3.28 -14.62 3.35
CA ILE A 71 -4.53 -15.34 3.05
C ILE A 71 -4.52 -16.75 3.65
N ALA A 72 -3.35 -17.39 3.72
CA ALA A 72 -3.20 -18.71 4.33
C ALA A 72 -3.10 -18.65 5.88
N ARG A 73 -2.95 -17.47 6.45
CA ARG A 73 -2.67 -17.27 7.88
C ARG A 73 -3.76 -16.56 8.64
N SER A 74 -4.58 -15.76 7.94
CA SER A 74 -5.60 -14.90 8.53
C SER A 74 -6.84 -14.87 7.66
N LYS A 75 -7.95 -15.32 8.24
CA LYS A 75 -9.26 -15.18 7.60
C LYS A 75 -9.62 -13.70 7.43
N ALA A 76 -9.31 -12.88 8.42
CA ALA A 76 -9.58 -11.45 8.37
C ALA A 76 -8.82 -10.77 7.21
N CYS A 77 -7.56 -11.14 6.95
CA CYS A 77 -6.82 -10.66 5.77
C CYS A 77 -7.48 -11.11 4.45
N GLY A 78 -7.99 -12.33 4.39
CA GLY A 78 -8.75 -12.82 3.24
C GLY A 78 -10.00 -11.99 2.97
N GLU A 79 -10.74 -11.63 4.01
CA GLU A 79 -11.92 -10.77 3.92
C GLU A 79 -11.57 -9.35 3.43
N LEU A 80 -10.41 -8.81 3.81
CA LEU A 80 -9.93 -7.52 3.27
C LEU A 80 -9.62 -7.61 1.77
N ALA A 81 -8.89 -8.64 1.36
CA ALA A 81 -8.52 -8.83 -0.05
C ALA A 81 -9.76 -9.02 -0.96
N LEU A 82 -10.83 -9.59 -0.43
CA LEU A 82 -12.07 -9.86 -1.17
C LEU A 82 -13.12 -8.75 -1.03
N ARG A 83 -12.80 -7.62 -0.41
CA ARG A 83 -13.77 -6.51 -0.32
C ARG A 83 -14.20 -6.06 -1.72
N PRO A 84 -15.52 -6.00 -1.99
CA PRO A 84 -16.02 -5.59 -3.31
C PRO A 84 -15.42 -4.27 -3.79
N ARG A 85 -15.37 -3.26 -2.90
CA ARG A 85 -14.78 -1.96 -3.21
C ARG A 85 -13.34 -2.07 -3.74
N ILE A 86 -12.52 -2.94 -3.17
CA ILE A 86 -11.12 -3.13 -3.58
C ILE A 86 -11.04 -3.87 -4.91
N LEU A 87 -11.77 -4.97 -5.05
CA LEU A 87 -11.78 -5.75 -6.29
C LEU A 87 -12.32 -4.96 -7.47
N ASP A 88 -13.41 -4.22 -7.26
CA ASP A 88 -14.02 -3.40 -8.30
C ASP A 88 -13.10 -2.23 -8.70
N ALA A 89 -12.43 -1.60 -7.73
CA ALA A 89 -11.45 -0.54 -8.01
C ALA A 89 -10.26 -1.09 -8.79
N ALA A 90 -9.69 -2.23 -8.36
CA ALA A 90 -8.57 -2.86 -9.07
C ALA A 90 -8.94 -3.24 -10.50
N ARG A 91 -10.09 -3.90 -10.70
CA ARG A 91 -10.58 -4.29 -12.04
C ARG A 91 -10.81 -3.08 -12.94
N THR A 92 -11.40 -2.02 -12.40
CA THR A 92 -11.68 -0.81 -13.19
C THR A 92 -10.42 -0.06 -13.55
N TYR A 93 -9.51 0.13 -12.56
CA TYR A 93 -8.26 0.86 -12.78
C TYR A 93 -7.33 0.15 -13.76
N LEU A 94 -7.29 -1.19 -13.73
CA LEU A 94 -6.42 -1.98 -14.59
C LEU A 94 -7.09 -2.46 -15.89
N ALA A 95 -8.36 -2.14 -16.14
CA ALA A 95 -9.14 -2.65 -17.27
C ALA A 95 -8.51 -2.42 -18.65
N GLU A 96 -7.79 -1.32 -18.82
CA GLU A 96 -7.07 -1.02 -20.08
C GLU A 96 -5.78 -1.83 -20.25
N HIS A 97 -5.34 -2.53 -19.20
CA HIS A 97 -4.04 -3.19 -19.13
C HIS A 97 -4.11 -4.72 -19.00
N CYS A 98 -5.25 -5.26 -18.59
CA CYS A 98 -5.45 -6.71 -18.43
C CYS A 98 -6.92 -7.12 -18.53
N ASP A 99 -7.16 -8.40 -18.82
CA ASP A 99 -8.51 -8.97 -18.92
C ASP A 99 -9.12 -9.24 -17.54
N ASP A 100 -8.30 -9.54 -16.52
CA ASP A 100 -8.71 -9.73 -15.12
C ASP A 100 -7.51 -9.54 -14.18
N VAL A 101 -7.79 -9.41 -12.90
CA VAL A 101 -6.81 -9.19 -11.84
C VAL A 101 -6.65 -10.45 -10.99
N GLN A 102 -5.43 -10.68 -10.51
CA GLN A 102 -5.17 -11.71 -9.52
C GLN A 102 -4.40 -11.15 -8.33
N LEU A 103 -4.62 -11.74 -7.15
CA LEU A 103 -3.85 -11.38 -5.97
C LEU A 103 -2.40 -11.84 -6.15
N HIS A 104 -1.48 -10.87 -6.23
CA HIS A 104 -0.07 -11.14 -6.45
C HIS A 104 0.62 -11.59 -5.17
N PHE A 105 0.62 -10.78 -4.12
CA PHE A 105 1.13 -11.15 -2.81
C PHE A 105 0.45 -10.36 -1.70
N THR A 106 0.62 -10.83 -0.47
CA THR A 106 0.16 -10.14 0.73
C THR A 106 1.27 -10.13 1.79
N SER A 107 1.42 -9.01 2.50
CA SER A 107 2.42 -8.89 3.56
C SER A 107 1.93 -7.99 4.68
N ALA A 108 2.04 -8.45 5.92
CA ALA A 108 2.02 -7.58 7.08
C ALA A 108 3.43 -7.06 7.35
N VAL A 109 3.54 -5.76 7.55
CA VAL A 109 4.81 -5.07 7.76
C VAL A 109 4.76 -4.39 9.11
N ALA A 110 5.68 -4.75 10.02
CA ALA A 110 5.81 -4.12 11.33
C ALA A 110 7.19 -3.47 11.45
N ILE A 111 7.19 -2.15 11.52
CA ILE A 111 8.40 -1.33 11.60
C ILE A 111 8.68 -1.06 13.09
N ALA A 112 9.88 -1.41 13.55
CA ALA A 112 10.31 -1.12 14.91
C ALA A 112 11.07 0.22 15.00
N PRO A 113 11.17 0.81 16.19
CA PRO A 113 11.93 2.04 16.40
C PRO A 113 13.38 1.93 15.92
N GLY A 114 13.86 2.97 15.26
CA GLY A 114 15.22 3.03 14.72
C GLY A 114 15.37 2.52 13.29
N GLU A 115 14.28 2.04 12.66
CA GLU A 115 14.32 1.68 11.24
C GLU A 115 14.50 2.92 10.36
N SER A 116 15.28 2.80 9.31
CA SER A 116 15.46 3.84 8.31
C SER A 116 14.37 3.77 7.24
N ALA A 117 14.08 4.92 6.63
CA ALA A 117 13.16 4.97 5.49
C ALA A 117 13.74 4.17 4.32
N GLN A 118 12.87 3.44 3.61
CA GLN A 118 13.24 2.83 2.34
C GLN A 118 13.55 3.91 1.29
N ILE A 119 14.43 3.56 0.37
CA ILE A 119 14.60 4.38 -0.84
C ILE A 119 13.28 4.44 -1.62
N LEU A 120 12.91 5.62 -2.11
CA LEU A 120 11.75 5.76 -2.99
C LEU A 120 11.90 4.87 -4.22
N HIS A 121 10.91 4.07 -4.49
CA HIS A 121 10.93 3.10 -5.58
C HIS A 121 9.54 2.96 -6.20
N ARG A 122 9.46 2.27 -7.31
CA ARG A 122 8.20 1.90 -7.95
C ARG A 122 8.00 0.40 -7.82
N ASP A 123 6.89 -0.03 -7.26
CA ASP A 123 6.58 -1.45 -7.05
C ASP A 123 6.56 -2.26 -8.35
N ARG A 124 6.20 -1.63 -9.47
CA ARG A 124 6.33 -2.29 -10.78
C ARG A 124 7.76 -2.78 -11.09
N GLY A 125 8.76 -2.33 -10.36
CA GLY A 125 10.14 -2.79 -10.48
C GLY A 125 10.30 -4.31 -10.29
N ILE A 126 9.40 -4.95 -9.57
CA ILE A 126 9.37 -6.42 -9.39
C ILE A 126 9.22 -7.18 -10.71
N TRP A 127 8.60 -6.56 -11.72
CA TRP A 127 8.45 -7.12 -13.05
C TRP A 127 9.66 -6.88 -13.95
N GLY A 128 10.73 -6.22 -13.43
CA GLY A 128 11.94 -5.88 -14.19
C GLY A 128 11.63 -4.99 -15.39
N GLY A 129 12.25 -5.32 -16.51
CA GLY A 129 12.02 -4.62 -17.79
C GLY A 129 11.07 -5.34 -18.75
N TYR A 130 10.44 -6.42 -18.32
CA TYR A 130 9.63 -7.28 -19.20
C TYR A 130 8.26 -6.70 -19.51
N VAL A 131 7.67 -5.92 -18.59
CA VAL A 131 6.38 -5.29 -18.82
C VAL A 131 6.59 -3.91 -19.44
N PRO A 132 6.04 -3.65 -20.65
CA PRO A 132 6.11 -2.34 -21.29
C PRO A 132 5.59 -1.23 -20.37
N ARG A 133 6.19 -0.05 -20.46
CA ARG A 133 5.86 1.05 -19.54
C ARG A 133 4.42 1.54 -19.65
N GLN A 134 3.82 1.39 -20.81
CA GLN A 134 2.42 1.77 -21.08
C GLN A 134 1.41 0.84 -20.36
N ILE A 135 1.87 -0.32 -19.88
CA ILE A 135 1.04 -1.26 -19.14
C ILE A 135 1.23 -0.99 -17.64
N GLU A 136 0.14 -0.71 -16.92
CA GLU A 136 0.18 -0.67 -15.46
C GLU A 136 -0.11 -2.07 -14.91
N PRO A 137 0.89 -2.72 -14.30
CA PRO A 137 0.74 -4.11 -13.86
C PRO A 137 0.23 -4.26 -12.43
N LEU A 138 0.10 -3.18 -11.66
CA LEU A 138 -0.14 -3.26 -10.23
C LEU A 138 -1.18 -2.25 -9.75
N PHE A 139 -2.05 -2.75 -8.91
CA PHE A 139 -2.90 -1.98 -8.01
C PHE A 139 -2.61 -2.48 -6.58
N SER A 140 -2.21 -1.60 -5.69
CA SER A 140 -1.84 -1.95 -4.32
C SER A 140 -2.74 -1.29 -3.30
N THR A 141 -2.98 -1.97 -2.19
CA THR A 141 -3.64 -1.39 -1.01
C THR A 141 -2.76 -1.55 0.22
N ILE A 142 -2.69 -0.49 1.02
CA ILE A 142 -2.02 -0.50 2.32
C ILE A 142 -3.09 -0.24 3.39
N TRP A 143 -3.10 -1.05 4.43
CA TRP A 143 -4.06 -0.99 5.52
C TRP A 143 -3.34 -0.63 6.81
N ALA A 144 -3.68 0.53 7.38
CA ALA A 144 -3.15 0.93 8.67
C ALA A 144 -3.82 0.10 9.78
N LEU A 145 -3.05 -0.76 10.45
CA LEU A 145 -3.51 -1.55 11.60
C LEU A 145 -3.23 -0.84 12.93
N THR A 146 -2.36 0.16 12.90
CA THR A 146 -2.04 1.09 13.97
C THR A 146 -2.01 2.50 13.37
N PRO A 147 -2.10 3.59 14.15
CA PRO A 147 -1.96 4.93 13.60
C PRO A 147 -0.66 5.05 12.77
N PHE A 148 -0.78 5.51 11.54
CA PHE A 148 0.37 5.84 10.69
C PHE A 148 0.66 7.33 10.84
N THR A 149 1.86 7.65 11.28
CA THR A 149 2.34 9.02 11.37
C THR A 149 3.72 9.13 10.72
N ARG A 150 4.10 10.33 10.36
CA ARG A 150 5.43 10.61 9.83
C ARG A 150 6.54 10.07 10.74
N GLU A 151 6.36 10.19 12.05
CA GLU A 151 7.35 9.80 13.07
C GLU A 151 7.48 8.28 13.20
N ASN A 152 6.41 7.52 12.92
CA ASN A 152 6.42 6.06 13.09
C ASN A 152 6.53 5.28 11.78
N GLY A 153 6.79 5.97 10.66
CA GLY A 153 7.09 5.32 9.39
C GLY A 153 5.91 5.22 8.41
N ALA A 154 4.97 6.19 8.44
CA ALA A 154 3.95 6.29 7.40
C ALA A 154 4.58 6.23 6.00
N THR A 155 3.90 5.51 5.10
CA THR A 155 4.39 5.31 3.73
C THR A 155 4.59 6.64 3.01
N GLN A 156 5.76 6.80 2.42
CA GLN A 156 6.09 7.97 1.59
C GLN A 156 5.55 7.75 0.18
N VAL A 157 4.84 8.74 -0.34
CA VAL A 157 4.25 8.72 -1.68
C VAL A 157 4.61 10.00 -2.40
N VAL A 158 4.98 9.90 -3.66
CA VAL A 158 5.17 11.05 -4.53
C VAL A 158 3.94 11.18 -5.43
N VAL A 159 3.07 12.12 -5.07
CA VAL A 159 1.78 12.34 -5.73
C VAL A 159 1.98 12.66 -7.21
N GLY A 160 1.19 12.02 -8.09
CA GLY A 160 1.29 12.19 -9.55
C GLY A 160 2.49 11.52 -10.22
N SER A 161 3.37 10.86 -9.44
CA SER A 161 4.60 10.27 -9.99
C SER A 161 4.39 9.08 -10.94
N HIS A 162 3.20 8.46 -10.94
CA HIS A 162 2.84 7.39 -11.88
C HIS A 162 2.88 7.86 -13.33
N ARG A 163 2.65 9.17 -13.58
CA ARG A 163 2.72 9.81 -14.89
C ARG A 163 4.12 10.30 -15.28
N TRP A 164 5.10 10.20 -14.38
CA TRP A 164 6.44 10.77 -14.61
C TRP A 164 7.30 9.93 -15.54
N GLU A 165 8.23 10.62 -16.20
CA GLU A 165 9.31 9.98 -16.93
C GLU A 165 10.17 9.09 -16.03
N LYS A 166 10.69 7.98 -16.57
CA LYS A 166 11.40 6.93 -15.80
C LYS A 166 12.54 7.46 -14.94
N LYS A 167 13.24 8.49 -15.41
CA LYS A 167 14.45 9.01 -14.74
C LYS A 167 14.20 10.17 -13.81
N ARG A 168 12.97 10.70 -13.75
CA ARG A 168 12.65 11.80 -12.85
C ARG A 168 12.73 11.31 -11.40
N GLN A 169 13.45 12.05 -10.57
CA GLN A 169 13.50 11.89 -9.14
C GLN A 169 12.63 12.95 -8.49
N ALA A 170 12.09 12.63 -7.30
CA ALA A 170 11.30 13.57 -6.54
C ALA A 170 12.19 14.54 -5.77
N ASP A 171 11.76 15.79 -5.73
CA ASP A 171 12.28 16.75 -4.76
C ASP A 171 11.66 16.49 -3.38
N PRO A 172 12.33 16.87 -2.28
CA PRO A 172 11.84 16.60 -0.93
C PRO A 172 10.45 17.16 -0.61
N ASP A 173 10.05 18.27 -1.23
CA ASP A 173 8.74 18.90 -1.06
C ASP A 173 7.62 18.25 -1.89
N GLU A 174 7.97 17.35 -2.81
CA GLU A 174 7.01 16.52 -3.57
C GLU A 174 6.63 15.23 -2.82
N ILE A 175 7.28 14.92 -1.70
CA ILE A 175 7.03 13.71 -0.93
C ILE A 175 5.92 13.97 0.08
N ALA A 176 4.82 13.22 -0.06
CA ALA A 176 3.74 13.17 0.90
C ALA A 176 3.87 11.94 1.81
N TYR A 177 3.27 12.00 3.00
CA TYR A 177 3.18 10.89 3.94
C TYR A 177 1.73 10.41 4.02
N ALA A 178 1.51 9.12 3.87
CA ALA A 178 0.19 8.51 4.01
C ALA A 178 -0.14 8.35 5.51
N GLU A 179 -0.44 9.47 6.15
CA GLU A 179 -0.84 9.49 7.55
C GLU A 179 -2.30 9.10 7.69
N MET A 180 -2.63 8.15 8.61
CA MET A 180 -3.98 7.63 8.83
C MET A 180 -4.12 6.92 10.18
#